data_ee1d565eb5cd6e5887c29a9df0e3a6e5
#
_entry.id   ee1d565eb5cd6e5887c29a9df0e3a6e5
#
_cell.length_a   1.000
_cell.length_b   1.000
_cell.length_c   1.000
_cell.angle_alpha   90.00
_cell.angle_beta   90.00
_cell.angle_gamma   90.00
#
_symmetry.space_group_name_H-M   'P 1'
#
loop_
_entity.id
_entity.type
_entity.pdbx_description
1 polymer ?
#
loop_
_entity_poly.entity_id
_entity_poly.type
_entity_poly.pdbx_seq_one_letter_code
_entity_poly.pdbx_strand_id
1 'polypeptide(L)'
;MLTVDEIEKLMQEIISLPVEDNVTFEISSLEIIMDEFDYPGVRIHLVAKLDMIRQPIKIDISTDDVITPNAIEYSYPLMFEKREIELYSYNVETLLAEKTQTILSRGSANTRMRDFYDLYKLTYKMEFSEEVYKEAFINTCAKRKTVYEKEEALRILEEIANDVDTKTRWDQFKKKNAYVGDIDFIEMMDKIKECITHLYE
;
A
#
# COMPACT_ATOMS: atom_id res chain seq x y z
N MET A 1 13.83 5.60 -14.32
CA MET A 1 13.79 4.60 -13.21
C MET A 1 15.13 4.63 -12.53
N LEU A 2 15.17 4.79 -11.19
CA LEU A 2 16.42 4.76 -10.44
C LEU A 2 16.96 3.32 -10.38
N THR A 3 18.25 3.19 -10.57
CA THR A 3 18.96 1.90 -10.40
C THR A 3 19.20 1.60 -8.93
N VAL A 4 19.50 0.35 -8.59
CA VAL A 4 19.84 -0.06 -7.22
C VAL A 4 21.02 0.75 -6.67
N ASP A 5 22.05 0.97 -7.51
CA ASP A 5 23.24 1.73 -7.12
C ASP A 5 22.91 3.23 -6.85
N GLU A 6 22.01 3.81 -7.65
CA GLU A 6 21.55 5.19 -7.41
C GLU A 6 20.74 5.31 -6.13
N ILE A 7 19.89 4.32 -5.83
CA ILE A 7 19.12 4.26 -4.58
C ILE A 7 20.06 4.10 -3.38
N GLU A 8 21.05 3.21 -3.47
CA GLU A 8 22.04 3.04 -2.42
C GLU A 8 22.81 4.34 -2.14
N LYS A 9 23.30 4.98 -3.19
CA LYS A 9 24.03 6.24 -3.09
C LYS A 9 23.16 7.33 -2.46
N LEU A 10 21.91 7.48 -2.91
CA LEU A 10 20.96 8.43 -2.32
C LEU A 10 20.72 8.15 -0.84
N MET A 11 20.57 6.89 -0.47
CA MET A 11 20.39 6.51 0.94
C MET A 11 21.62 6.79 1.78
N GLN A 12 22.84 6.56 1.26
CA GLN A 12 24.09 6.94 1.92
C GLN A 12 24.15 8.44 2.17
N GLU A 13 23.77 9.26 1.19
CA GLU A 13 23.70 10.71 1.34
C GLU A 13 22.70 11.11 2.44
N ILE A 14 21.50 10.52 2.44
CA ILE A 14 20.45 10.80 3.43
C ILE A 14 20.90 10.46 4.85
N ILE A 15 21.45 9.26 5.08
CA ILE A 15 21.85 8.84 6.43
C ILE A 15 23.10 9.54 6.93
N SER A 16 23.85 10.22 6.05
CA SER A 16 25.00 11.03 6.42
C SER A 16 24.64 12.47 6.81
N LEU A 17 23.40 12.91 6.63
CA LEU A 17 22.95 14.23 7.02
C LEU A 17 23.11 14.41 8.54
N PRO A 18 23.70 15.52 9.00
CA PRO A 18 23.86 15.76 10.42
C PRO A 18 22.51 16.08 11.07
N VAL A 19 22.09 15.25 12.01
CA VAL A 19 20.91 15.47 12.85
C VAL A 19 21.37 15.44 14.31
N GLU A 20 20.94 16.43 15.10
CA GLU A 20 21.33 16.56 16.50
C GLU A 20 20.50 15.71 17.46
N ASP A 21 20.39 14.40 17.16
CA ASP A 21 19.60 13.42 17.93
C ASP A 21 20.44 12.25 18.46
N ASN A 22 21.75 12.25 18.17
CA ASN A 22 22.69 11.16 18.49
C ASN A 22 22.33 9.80 17.87
N VAL A 23 21.40 9.76 16.92
CA VAL A 23 21.07 8.54 16.19
C VAL A 23 21.97 8.45 14.95
N THR A 24 22.54 7.28 14.73
CA THR A 24 23.28 6.97 13.51
C THR A 24 22.64 5.81 12.79
N PHE A 25 22.77 5.80 11.47
CA PHE A 25 22.20 4.75 10.63
C PHE A 25 23.31 4.04 9.86
N GLU A 26 23.12 2.75 9.65
CA GLU A 26 24.02 1.91 8.85
C GLU A 26 23.19 1.06 7.91
N ILE A 27 23.55 1.05 6.62
CA ILE A 27 22.94 0.11 5.65
C ILE A 27 23.53 -1.27 5.90
N SER A 28 22.68 -2.25 6.20
CA SER A 28 23.11 -3.61 6.43
C SER A 28 23.01 -4.46 5.15
N SER A 29 21.99 -4.25 4.34
CA SER A 29 21.83 -4.89 3.02
C SER A 29 20.81 -4.20 2.16
N LEU A 30 20.92 -4.43 0.84
CA LEU A 30 19.88 -4.11 -0.14
C LEU A 30 19.43 -5.41 -0.81
N GLU A 31 18.15 -5.53 -1.07
CA GLU A 31 17.59 -6.64 -1.82
C GLU A 31 16.57 -6.13 -2.84
N ILE A 32 16.59 -6.72 -4.02
CA ILE A 32 15.54 -6.47 -5.01
C ILE A 32 14.30 -7.20 -4.53
N ILE A 33 13.22 -6.48 -4.33
CA ILE A 33 11.92 -7.06 -4.05
C ILE A 33 11.36 -7.44 -5.41
N MET A 34 11.41 -8.73 -5.72
CA MET A 34 10.74 -9.24 -6.91
C MET A 34 9.24 -9.15 -6.68
N ASP A 35 8.66 -8.13 -7.24
CA ASP A 35 7.27 -8.24 -7.59
C ASP A 35 7.19 -9.12 -8.84
N GLU A 36 6.19 -9.98 -8.89
CA GLU A 36 5.85 -10.78 -10.09
C GLU A 36 5.45 -9.87 -11.28
N PHE A 37 5.55 -8.56 -11.10
CA PHE A 37 5.27 -7.50 -12.04
C PHE A 37 6.58 -6.89 -12.58
N ASP A 38 6.51 -6.30 -13.75
CA ASP A 38 7.63 -5.74 -14.55
C ASP A 38 8.50 -4.65 -13.85
N TYR A 39 8.26 -4.37 -12.56
CA TYR A 39 8.92 -3.27 -11.82
C TYR A 39 9.47 -3.75 -10.49
N PRO A 40 10.76 -4.12 -10.43
CA PRO A 40 11.38 -4.51 -9.19
C PRO A 40 11.50 -3.31 -8.24
N GLY A 41 10.97 -3.46 -7.03
CA GLY A 41 11.27 -2.56 -5.92
C GLY A 41 12.61 -2.88 -5.29
N VAL A 42 13.12 -1.96 -4.47
CA VAL A 42 14.34 -2.17 -3.69
C VAL A 42 14.00 -2.08 -2.20
N ARG A 43 14.35 -3.11 -1.45
CA ARG A 43 14.28 -3.10 0.01
C ARG A 43 15.63 -2.80 0.59
N ILE A 44 15.68 -1.76 1.43
CA ILE A 44 16.88 -1.39 2.16
C ILE A 44 16.71 -1.81 3.62
N HIS A 45 17.65 -2.56 4.12
CA HIS A 45 17.76 -2.87 5.54
C HIS A 45 18.75 -1.91 6.19
N LEU A 46 18.25 -1.14 7.16
CA LEU A 46 19.04 -0.23 7.97
C LEU A 46 19.09 -0.71 9.42
N VAL A 47 20.11 -0.30 10.12
CA VAL A 47 20.21 -0.39 11.58
C VAL A 47 20.35 1.02 12.14
N ALA A 48 19.34 1.51 12.85
CA ALA A 48 19.43 2.71 13.67
C ALA A 48 20.14 2.37 14.98
N LYS A 49 21.09 3.21 15.38
CA LYS A 49 21.91 3.04 16.57
C LYS A 49 21.80 4.28 17.45
N LEU A 50 21.45 4.09 18.71
CA LEU A 50 21.46 5.10 19.77
C LEU A 50 22.13 4.45 21.00
N ASP A 51 23.31 4.88 21.36
CA ASP A 51 24.14 4.27 22.41
C ASP A 51 24.27 2.73 22.22
N MET A 52 23.69 1.97 23.14
CA MET A 52 23.68 0.50 23.11
C MET A 52 22.45 -0.06 22.36
N ILE A 53 21.49 0.78 22.02
CA ILE A 53 20.26 0.36 21.33
C ILE A 53 20.54 0.19 19.84
N ARG A 54 20.07 -0.91 19.28
CA ARG A 54 20.13 -1.19 17.84
C ARG A 54 18.75 -1.59 17.37
N GLN A 55 18.19 -0.78 16.47
CA GLN A 55 16.85 -1.01 15.92
C GLN A 55 16.94 -1.29 14.42
N PRO A 56 16.58 -2.51 13.95
CA PRO A 56 16.47 -2.77 12.53
C PRO A 56 15.28 -2.01 11.93
N ILE A 57 15.50 -1.41 10.76
CA ILE A 57 14.49 -0.69 9.97
C ILE A 57 14.51 -1.25 8.56
N LYS A 58 13.34 -1.36 7.95
CA LYS A 58 13.17 -1.74 6.55
C LYS A 58 12.50 -0.61 5.80
N ILE A 59 13.07 -0.25 4.66
CA ILE A 59 12.50 0.75 3.74
C ILE A 59 12.32 0.06 2.39
N ASP A 60 11.07 0.02 1.92
CA ASP A 60 10.75 -0.48 0.60
C ASP A 60 10.57 0.71 -0.34
N ILE A 61 11.31 0.72 -1.43
CA ILE A 61 11.29 1.78 -2.44
C ILE A 61 10.73 1.20 -3.73
N SER A 62 9.65 1.81 -4.22
CA SER A 62 9.13 1.62 -5.57
C SER A 62 9.34 2.91 -6.37
N THR A 63 9.73 2.81 -7.62
CA THR A 63 10.12 3.99 -8.42
C THR A 63 9.20 4.25 -9.61
N ASP A 64 8.12 3.50 -9.75
CA ASP A 64 7.34 3.54 -10.97
C ASP A 64 5.82 3.50 -10.76
N ASP A 65 5.35 3.78 -9.55
CA ASP A 65 3.93 3.86 -9.25
C ASP A 65 3.30 5.12 -9.88
N VAL A 66 2.10 4.97 -10.39
CA VAL A 66 1.34 6.09 -10.97
C VAL A 66 0.46 6.69 -9.88
N ILE A 67 0.67 7.99 -9.62
CA ILE A 67 -0.15 8.75 -8.66
C ILE A 67 -1.10 9.65 -9.45
N THR A 68 -2.39 9.55 -9.22
CA THR A 68 -3.43 10.27 -9.96
C THR A 68 -4.25 11.16 -9.03
N PRO A 69 -4.39 12.48 -9.31
CA PRO A 69 -3.72 13.19 -10.39
C PRO A 69 -2.23 13.46 -10.10
N ASN A 70 -1.86 13.62 -8.83
CA ASN A 70 -0.49 13.90 -8.35
C ASN A 70 -0.35 13.53 -6.88
N ALA A 71 0.90 13.42 -6.41
CA ALA A 71 1.20 13.35 -4.99
C ALA A 71 0.69 14.60 -4.27
N ILE A 72 0.21 14.41 -3.04
CA ILE A 72 -0.25 15.50 -2.18
C ILE A 72 0.82 15.85 -1.15
N GLU A 73 0.90 17.11 -0.77
CA GLU A 73 1.65 17.52 0.41
C GLU A 73 0.87 17.09 1.65
N TYR A 74 1.53 16.35 2.53
CA TYR A 74 0.94 15.80 3.74
C TYR A 74 1.76 16.20 4.95
N SER A 75 1.10 16.85 5.90
CA SER A 75 1.69 17.23 7.18
C SER A 75 1.59 16.04 8.14
N TYR A 76 2.71 15.36 8.35
CA TYR A 76 2.80 14.17 9.19
C TYR A 76 3.08 14.57 10.64
N PRO A 77 2.12 14.35 11.58
CA PRO A 77 2.32 14.67 12.97
C PRO A 77 3.28 13.68 13.64
N LEU A 78 4.31 14.20 14.31
CA LEU A 78 5.25 13.36 15.05
C LEU A 78 4.60 12.82 16.34
N MET A 79 4.89 11.56 16.65
CA MET A 79 4.25 10.86 17.78
C MET A 79 4.62 11.44 19.14
N PHE A 80 5.85 11.94 19.31
CA PHE A 80 6.38 12.37 20.60
C PHE A 80 6.68 13.88 20.69
N GLU A 81 6.41 14.62 19.62
CA GLU A 81 6.64 16.06 19.53
C GLU A 81 5.41 16.77 18.99
N LYS A 82 5.21 18.02 19.39
CA LYS A 82 4.18 18.90 18.80
C LYS A 82 4.69 19.56 17.52
N ARG A 83 5.25 18.76 16.63
CA ARG A 83 5.82 19.18 15.36
C ARG A 83 5.30 18.27 14.26
N GLU A 84 5.17 18.80 13.07
CA GLU A 84 4.79 18.09 11.87
C GLU A 84 5.95 18.09 10.88
N ILE A 85 5.99 17.07 10.03
CA ILE A 85 6.94 16.97 8.93
C ILE A 85 6.14 17.01 7.62
N GLU A 86 6.47 17.97 6.76
CA GLU A 86 5.90 18.05 5.42
C GLU A 86 6.56 16.99 4.53
N LEU A 87 5.74 16.15 3.91
CA LEU A 87 6.18 15.11 2.99
C LEU A 87 5.16 14.91 1.86
N TYR A 88 5.61 14.37 0.75
CA TYR A 88 4.72 13.94 -0.31
C TYR A 88 4.10 12.58 0.02
N SER A 89 2.81 12.45 -0.24
CA SER A 89 2.05 11.22 -0.01
C SER A 89 1.14 10.90 -1.19
N TYR A 90 0.69 9.67 -1.27
CA TYR A 90 -0.44 9.30 -2.12
C TYR A 90 -1.72 9.97 -1.62
N ASN A 91 -2.58 10.36 -2.56
CA ASN A 91 -3.97 10.66 -2.24
C ASN A 91 -4.77 9.36 -1.99
N VAL A 92 -5.95 9.49 -1.43
CA VAL A 92 -6.81 8.35 -1.08
C VAL A 92 -7.21 7.57 -2.33
N GLU A 93 -7.51 8.26 -3.42
CA GLU A 93 -7.97 7.68 -4.68
C GLU A 93 -6.91 6.77 -5.31
N THR A 94 -5.64 7.16 -5.28
CA THR A 94 -4.54 6.31 -5.75
C THR A 94 -4.40 5.06 -4.87
N LEU A 95 -4.49 5.22 -3.54
CA LEU A 95 -4.45 4.06 -2.63
C LEU A 95 -5.61 3.09 -2.89
N LEU A 96 -6.83 3.62 -3.07
CA LEU A 96 -8.01 2.81 -3.41
C LEU A 96 -7.80 2.07 -4.73
N ALA A 97 -7.29 2.76 -5.76
CA ALA A 97 -7.04 2.20 -7.09
C ALA A 97 -6.04 1.04 -7.05
N GLU A 98 -4.94 1.21 -6.34
CA GLU A 98 -3.93 0.16 -6.18
C GLU A 98 -4.45 -1.07 -5.43
N LYS A 99 -5.20 -0.84 -4.33
CA LYS A 99 -5.82 -1.94 -3.57
C LYS A 99 -6.86 -2.68 -4.40
N THR A 100 -7.70 -1.96 -5.13
CA THR A 100 -8.70 -2.54 -6.03
C THR A 100 -8.05 -3.39 -7.10
N GLN A 101 -7.07 -2.84 -7.83
CA GLN A 101 -6.36 -3.58 -8.87
C GLN A 101 -5.66 -4.82 -8.28
N THR A 102 -5.04 -4.71 -7.11
CA THR A 102 -4.39 -5.85 -6.44
C THR A 102 -5.38 -6.95 -6.05
N ILE A 103 -6.56 -6.58 -5.55
CA ILE A 103 -7.62 -7.54 -5.20
C ILE A 103 -8.12 -8.25 -6.46
N LEU A 104 -8.40 -7.51 -7.52
CA LEU A 104 -8.89 -8.08 -8.78
C LEU A 104 -7.84 -8.99 -9.46
N SER A 105 -6.58 -8.54 -9.51
CA SER A 105 -5.52 -9.30 -10.18
C SER A 105 -5.15 -10.61 -9.47
N ARG A 106 -5.30 -10.67 -8.16
CA ARG A 106 -4.95 -11.85 -7.37
C ARG A 106 -6.15 -12.77 -7.13
N GLY A 107 -7.36 -12.25 -7.22
CA GLY A 107 -8.58 -13.02 -7.00
C GLY A 107 -8.57 -13.78 -5.66
N SER A 108 -9.09 -15.00 -5.63
CA SER A 108 -9.10 -15.87 -4.44
C SER A 108 -7.70 -16.36 -4.01
N ALA A 109 -6.67 -16.24 -4.86
CA ALA A 109 -5.28 -16.51 -4.49
C ALA A 109 -4.65 -15.38 -3.65
N ASN A 110 -5.37 -14.28 -3.43
CA ASN A 110 -4.85 -13.16 -2.64
C ASN A 110 -4.65 -13.53 -1.16
N THR A 111 -3.42 -13.44 -0.69
CA THR A 111 -3.06 -13.65 0.71
C THR A 111 -2.93 -12.35 1.51
N ARG A 112 -3.05 -11.19 0.85
CA ARG A 112 -2.89 -9.87 1.45
C ARG A 112 -4.21 -9.36 2.03
N MET A 113 -4.64 -9.94 3.16
CA MET A 113 -5.90 -9.55 3.82
C MET A 113 -5.92 -8.08 4.27
N ARG A 114 -4.74 -7.47 4.42
CA ARG A 114 -4.63 -6.06 4.71
C ARG A 114 -5.18 -5.19 3.58
N ASP A 115 -5.03 -5.59 2.31
CA ASP A 115 -5.55 -4.80 1.18
C ASP A 115 -7.09 -4.74 1.20
N PHE A 116 -7.75 -5.83 1.59
CA PHE A 116 -9.21 -5.83 1.80
C PHE A 116 -9.63 -4.93 2.96
N TYR A 117 -8.91 -5.02 4.09
CA TYR A 117 -9.16 -4.15 5.25
C TYR A 117 -8.96 -2.67 4.91
N ASP A 118 -7.86 -2.34 4.24
CA ASP A 118 -7.53 -0.97 3.88
C ASP A 118 -8.59 -0.42 2.92
N LEU A 119 -8.96 -1.16 1.87
CA LEU A 119 -10.01 -0.75 0.93
C LEU A 119 -11.33 -0.49 1.64
N TYR A 120 -11.79 -1.43 2.48
CA TYR A 120 -12.99 -1.26 3.30
C TYR A 120 -12.93 -0.03 4.21
N LYS A 121 -11.80 0.18 4.90
CA LYS A 121 -11.67 1.30 5.85
C LYS A 121 -11.55 2.65 5.16
N LEU A 122 -10.81 2.73 4.07
CA LEU A 122 -10.66 3.98 3.31
C LEU A 122 -12.00 4.42 2.72
N THR A 123 -12.74 3.53 2.11
CA THR A 123 -14.07 3.84 1.54
C THR A 123 -15.11 4.22 2.59
N TYR A 124 -14.98 3.73 3.82
CA TYR A 124 -15.93 4.02 4.90
C TYR A 124 -15.59 5.31 5.68
N LYS A 125 -14.29 5.65 5.81
CA LYS A 125 -13.83 6.71 6.71
C LYS A 125 -13.34 7.98 6.02
N MET A 126 -12.99 7.88 4.75
CA MET A 126 -12.38 8.98 4.01
C MET A 126 -13.34 9.51 2.96
N GLU A 127 -13.37 10.82 2.83
CA GLU A 127 -13.98 11.45 1.67
C GLU A 127 -13.00 11.36 0.49
N PHE A 128 -13.47 10.97 -0.67
CA PHE A 128 -12.70 10.88 -1.91
C PHE A 128 -13.58 11.21 -3.11
N SER A 129 -12.96 11.60 -4.23
CA SER A 129 -13.66 11.83 -5.49
C SER A 129 -13.79 10.51 -6.27
N GLU A 130 -15.03 10.10 -6.57
CA GLU A 130 -15.29 8.92 -7.40
C GLU A 130 -14.69 9.05 -8.80
N GLU A 131 -14.72 10.25 -9.37
CA GLU A 131 -14.15 10.55 -10.68
C GLU A 131 -12.63 10.35 -10.68
N VAL A 132 -11.94 10.90 -9.65
CA VAL A 132 -10.48 10.75 -9.51
C VAL A 132 -10.11 9.29 -9.19
N TYR A 133 -10.91 8.60 -8.39
CA TYR A 133 -10.71 7.17 -8.11
C TYR A 133 -10.83 6.33 -9.38
N LYS A 134 -11.83 6.59 -10.20
CA LYS A 134 -12.01 5.93 -11.50
C LYS A 134 -10.81 6.18 -12.43
N GLU A 135 -10.35 7.42 -12.53
CA GLU A 135 -9.16 7.78 -13.31
C GLU A 135 -7.91 7.08 -12.76
N ALA A 136 -7.70 7.10 -11.44
CA ALA A 136 -6.59 6.42 -10.78
C ALA A 136 -6.61 4.91 -11.04
N PHE A 137 -7.79 4.28 -11.00
CA PHE A 137 -7.93 2.86 -11.28
C PHE A 137 -7.57 2.53 -12.74
N ILE A 138 -8.04 3.32 -13.70
CA ILE A 138 -7.70 3.14 -15.11
C ILE A 138 -6.18 3.28 -15.32
N ASN A 139 -5.56 4.31 -14.74
CA ASN A 139 -4.13 4.57 -14.86
C ASN A 139 -3.29 3.45 -14.21
N THR A 140 -3.72 2.97 -13.03
CA THR A 140 -3.08 1.83 -12.34
C THR A 140 -3.19 0.55 -13.17
N CYS A 141 -4.37 0.27 -13.72
CA CYS A 141 -4.58 -0.89 -14.60
C CYS A 141 -3.74 -0.80 -15.86
N ALA A 142 -3.71 0.36 -16.53
CA ALA A 142 -2.89 0.58 -17.72
C ALA A 142 -1.40 0.37 -17.42
N LYS A 143 -0.91 0.90 -16.29
CA LYS A 143 0.48 0.70 -15.85
C LYS A 143 0.81 -0.76 -15.61
N ARG A 144 -0.10 -1.51 -15.01
CA ARG A 144 0.05 -2.94 -14.72
C ARG A 144 -0.40 -3.86 -15.87
N LYS A 145 -0.67 -3.28 -17.05
CA LYS A 145 -1.09 -4.01 -18.26
C LYS A 145 -2.29 -4.92 -18.03
N THR A 146 -3.23 -4.49 -17.20
CA THR A 146 -4.47 -5.19 -16.89
C THR A 146 -5.67 -4.36 -17.36
N VAL A 147 -6.75 -5.04 -17.69
CA VAL A 147 -8.05 -4.41 -18.01
C VAL A 147 -9.13 -5.26 -17.34
N TYR A 148 -10.08 -4.62 -16.72
CA TYR A 148 -11.22 -5.30 -16.10
C TYR A 148 -12.51 -4.65 -16.57
N GLU A 149 -13.32 -5.43 -17.27
CA GLU A 149 -14.71 -5.05 -17.57
C GLU A 149 -15.58 -5.29 -16.33
N LYS A 150 -16.71 -4.58 -16.25
CA LYS A 150 -17.61 -4.63 -15.07
C LYS A 150 -17.98 -6.05 -14.68
N GLU A 151 -18.42 -6.83 -15.65
CA GLU A 151 -18.86 -8.22 -15.45
C GLU A 151 -17.74 -9.11 -14.92
N GLU A 152 -16.53 -8.91 -15.43
CA GLU A 152 -15.36 -9.66 -14.98
C GLU A 152 -14.96 -9.28 -13.55
N ALA A 153 -14.89 -7.99 -13.24
CA ALA A 153 -14.57 -7.52 -11.90
C ALA A 153 -15.57 -8.05 -10.87
N LEU A 154 -16.87 -7.97 -11.16
CA LEU A 154 -17.92 -8.48 -10.27
C LEU A 154 -17.86 -10.00 -10.10
N ARG A 155 -17.55 -10.75 -11.16
CA ARG A 155 -17.36 -12.20 -11.09
C ARG A 155 -16.19 -12.57 -10.18
N ILE A 156 -15.04 -11.88 -10.32
CA ILE A 156 -13.88 -12.10 -9.45
C ILE A 156 -14.23 -11.83 -7.98
N LEU A 157 -14.94 -10.75 -7.69
CA LEU A 157 -15.36 -10.43 -6.32
C LEU A 157 -16.32 -11.46 -5.74
N GLU A 158 -17.21 -12.01 -6.56
CA GLU A 158 -18.12 -13.06 -6.14
C GLU A 158 -17.39 -14.38 -5.87
N GLU A 159 -16.41 -14.74 -6.70
CA GLU A 159 -15.52 -15.88 -6.45
C GLU A 159 -14.76 -15.73 -5.13
N ILE A 160 -14.20 -14.54 -4.84
CA ILE A 160 -13.52 -14.24 -3.57
C ILE A 160 -14.49 -14.37 -2.38
N ALA A 161 -15.68 -13.79 -2.49
CA ALA A 161 -16.67 -13.79 -1.41
C ALA A 161 -17.15 -15.20 -1.05
N ASN A 162 -17.17 -16.11 -2.02
CA ASN A 162 -17.57 -17.51 -1.84
C ASN A 162 -16.39 -18.45 -1.50
N ASP A 163 -15.14 -17.95 -1.53
CA ASP A 163 -13.96 -18.78 -1.27
C ASP A 163 -13.74 -19.02 0.24
N VAL A 164 -13.80 -20.27 0.64
CA VAL A 164 -13.64 -20.71 2.04
C VAL A 164 -12.22 -20.39 2.57
N ASP A 165 -11.22 -20.52 1.72
CA ASP A 165 -9.83 -20.27 2.12
C ASP A 165 -9.59 -18.78 2.35
N THR A 166 -10.17 -17.90 1.54
CA THR A 166 -10.10 -16.44 1.74
C THR A 166 -10.78 -16.04 3.04
N LYS A 167 -11.96 -16.58 3.33
CA LYS A 167 -12.65 -16.37 4.62
C LYS A 167 -11.80 -16.83 5.80
N THR A 168 -11.17 -17.99 5.69
CA THR A 168 -10.27 -18.53 6.72
C THR A 168 -9.06 -17.62 6.93
N ARG A 169 -8.45 -17.11 5.84
CA ARG A 169 -7.36 -16.13 5.91
C ARG A 169 -7.79 -14.82 6.58
N TRP A 170 -9.01 -14.35 6.29
CA TRP A 170 -9.57 -13.17 6.95
C TRP A 170 -9.72 -13.38 8.46
N ASP A 171 -10.29 -14.51 8.89
CA ASP A 171 -10.45 -14.83 10.32
C ASP A 171 -9.11 -14.93 11.05
N GLN A 172 -8.08 -15.47 10.39
CA GLN A 172 -6.72 -15.50 10.94
C GLN A 172 -6.10 -14.10 11.00
N PHE A 173 -6.35 -13.25 10.02
CA PHE A 173 -5.89 -11.87 9.99
C PHE A 173 -6.52 -11.07 11.13
N LYS A 174 -7.83 -11.19 11.36
CA LYS A 174 -8.53 -10.59 12.50
C LYS A 174 -7.92 -11.00 13.85
N LYS A 175 -7.68 -12.29 14.05
CA LYS A 175 -7.09 -12.81 15.30
C LYS A 175 -5.69 -12.23 15.57
N LYS A 176 -4.91 -11.96 14.54
CA LYS A 176 -3.54 -11.42 14.67
C LYS A 176 -3.50 -9.90 14.79
N ASN A 177 -4.56 -9.20 14.42
CA ASN A 177 -4.59 -7.74 14.27
C ASN A 177 -5.80 -7.15 15.00
N ALA A 178 -5.63 -6.86 16.29
CA ALA A 178 -6.72 -6.36 17.14
C ALA A 178 -7.39 -5.06 16.61
N TYR A 179 -6.67 -4.26 15.82
CA TYR A 179 -7.20 -3.04 15.21
C TYR A 179 -8.29 -3.29 14.16
N VAL A 180 -8.39 -4.52 13.64
CA VAL A 180 -9.43 -4.90 12.67
C VAL A 180 -10.80 -4.92 13.31
N GLY A 181 -10.89 -5.28 14.60
CA GLY A 181 -12.15 -5.39 15.33
C GLY A 181 -13.01 -6.56 14.84
N ASP A 182 -14.34 -6.38 14.93
CA ASP A 182 -15.32 -7.43 14.63
C ASP A 182 -15.89 -7.35 13.20
N ILE A 183 -15.13 -6.79 12.24
CA ILE A 183 -15.59 -6.67 10.85
C ILE A 183 -15.90 -8.07 10.30
N ASP A 184 -17.15 -8.27 9.87
CA ASP A 184 -17.56 -9.51 9.20
C ASP A 184 -17.00 -9.57 7.78
N PHE A 185 -16.65 -10.76 7.33
CA PHE A 185 -16.09 -10.97 6.00
C PHE A 185 -17.07 -10.62 4.89
N ILE A 186 -18.33 -11.01 5.04
CA ILE A 186 -19.38 -10.78 4.02
C ILE A 186 -19.69 -9.29 3.95
N GLU A 187 -19.88 -8.63 5.11
CA GLU A 187 -20.09 -7.19 5.18
C GLU A 187 -18.95 -6.42 4.48
N MET A 188 -17.71 -6.82 4.73
CA MET A 188 -16.54 -6.22 4.08
C MET A 188 -16.57 -6.41 2.57
N MET A 189 -16.86 -7.63 2.09
CA MET A 189 -16.93 -7.92 0.66
C MET A 189 -18.06 -7.20 -0.04
N ASP A 190 -19.22 -7.04 0.62
CA ASP A 190 -20.37 -6.30 0.08
C ASP A 190 -19.99 -4.82 -0.12
N LYS A 191 -19.31 -4.21 0.85
CA LYS A 191 -18.83 -2.83 0.74
C LYS A 191 -17.76 -2.65 -0.34
N ILE A 192 -16.84 -3.59 -0.46
CA ILE A 192 -15.85 -3.60 -1.53
C ILE A 192 -16.53 -3.71 -2.90
N LYS A 193 -17.52 -4.59 -3.02
CA LYS A 193 -18.30 -4.77 -4.25
C LYS A 193 -19.07 -3.50 -4.62
N GLU A 194 -19.71 -2.85 -3.65
CA GLU A 194 -20.39 -1.57 -3.83
C GLU A 194 -19.41 -0.52 -4.37
N CYS A 195 -18.29 -0.30 -3.70
CA CYS A 195 -17.26 0.66 -4.11
C CYS A 195 -16.72 0.40 -5.52
N ILE A 196 -16.41 -0.85 -5.86
CA ILE A 196 -15.88 -1.21 -7.18
C ILE A 196 -16.96 -1.08 -8.27
N THR A 197 -18.23 -1.30 -7.93
CA THR A 197 -19.33 -1.12 -8.90
C THR A 197 -19.44 0.32 -9.38
N HIS A 198 -19.22 1.30 -8.50
CA HIS A 198 -19.23 2.73 -8.85
C HIS A 198 -18.14 3.13 -9.85
N LEU A 199 -17.05 2.38 -9.98
CA LEU A 199 -16.04 2.63 -11.02
C LEU A 199 -16.57 2.51 -12.44
N TYR A 200 -17.68 1.81 -12.63
CA TYR A 200 -18.27 1.51 -13.93
C TYR A 200 -19.58 2.28 -14.19
N GLU A 201 -19.96 3.16 -13.29
CA GLU A 201 -21.08 4.11 -13.44
C GLU A 201 -20.55 5.46 -13.92
#